data_178263719c855df680028704b1e67c1b
#
_entry.id   178263719c855df680028704b1e67c1b
#
_cell.length_a   1.000
_cell.length_b   1.000
_cell.length_c   1.000
_cell.angle_alpha   90.00
_cell.angle_beta   90.00
_cell.angle_gamma   90.00
#
_symmetry.space_group_name_H-M   'P 1'
#
loop_
_entity.id
_entity.type
_entity.pdbx_description
1 polymer ?
#
loop_
_entity_poly.entity_id
_entity_poly.type
_entity_poly.pdbx_seq_one_letter_code
_entity_poly.pdbx_strand_id
1 'polypeptide(L)'
;VRVFVDRTEVVNWKDPDYHRGGFGIGPVGVTFQLDDLKVERLGGATPPLPGPPTGEAPPRRENFCGYRAGAELPHERFLADGQVELRLLGGHSAARNYRIGYYPAGKPEAPSYALSYQGNFEPPTCLNPPLVAIFRPQGSFGLAHNYEHYGNKTVYTEDRFNETPRGFRAYEAINSRGEKEGILLLVEDWIDGDFDDVGLLLIGAKPEG
;
A
#
# COMPACT_ATOMS: atom_id res chain seq x y z
N VAL A 1 -7.34 -23.48 -8.48
CA VAL A 1 -8.32 -23.76 -7.41
C VAL A 1 -9.51 -24.47 -8.01
N ARG A 2 -9.99 -25.52 -7.35
CA ARG A 2 -11.26 -26.17 -7.66
C ARG A 2 -12.11 -26.20 -6.39
N VAL A 3 -13.37 -25.84 -6.52
CA VAL A 3 -14.32 -25.89 -5.41
C VAL A 3 -15.46 -26.82 -5.79
N PHE A 4 -15.81 -27.71 -4.88
CA PHE A 4 -16.91 -28.64 -5.05
C PHE A 4 -17.95 -28.38 -3.96
N VAL A 5 -19.22 -28.38 -4.36
CA VAL A 5 -20.36 -28.37 -3.44
C VAL A 5 -21.17 -29.62 -3.75
N ASP A 6 -21.42 -30.44 -2.76
CA ASP A 6 -22.13 -31.72 -2.90
C ASP A 6 -21.58 -32.60 -4.04
N ARG A 7 -20.26 -32.68 -4.16
CA ARG A 7 -19.51 -33.37 -5.22
C ARG A 7 -19.65 -32.78 -6.62
N THR A 8 -20.30 -31.64 -6.75
CA THR A 8 -20.39 -30.90 -8.01
C THR A 8 -19.31 -29.84 -8.06
N GLU A 9 -18.48 -29.81 -9.10
CA GLU A 9 -17.48 -28.77 -9.30
C GLU A 9 -18.19 -27.45 -9.63
N VAL A 10 -18.09 -26.47 -8.72
CA VAL A 10 -18.73 -25.17 -8.86
C VAL A 10 -17.74 -24.05 -9.20
N VAL A 11 -16.45 -24.27 -8.95
CA VAL A 11 -15.39 -23.35 -9.33
C VAL A 11 -14.22 -24.17 -9.88
N ASN A 12 -13.75 -23.82 -11.07
CA ASN A 12 -12.50 -24.34 -11.64
C ASN A 12 -11.70 -23.14 -12.18
N TRP A 13 -10.81 -22.66 -11.37
CA TRP A 13 -10.03 -21.47 -11.70
C TRP A 13 -8.53 -21.76 -11.68
N LYS A 14 -7.86 -21.38 -12.74
CA LYS A 14 -6.40 -21.39 -12.84
C LYS A 14 -5.94 -19.96 -12.95
N ASP A 15 -5.14 -19.55 -12.00
CA ASP A 15 -4.43 -18.29 -12.08
C ASP A 15 -2.98 -18.59 -12.50
N PRO A 16 -2.53 -18.10 -13.64
CA PRO A 16 -1.16 -18.30 -14.08
C PRO A 16 -0.15 -17.48 -13.28
N ASP A 17 -0.60 -16.42 -12.60
CA ASP A 17 0.28 -15.43 -11.97
C ASP A 17 0.44 -15.66 -10.46
N TYR A 18 -0.51 -16.35 -9.82
CA TYR A 18 -0.46 -16.67 -8.39
C TYR A 18 0.01 -18.10 -8.14
N HIS A 19 1.28 -18.25 -7.84
CA HIS A 19 1.88 -19.56 -7.48
C HIS A 19 1.83 -19.84 -5.97
N ARG A 20 1.51 -18.86 -5.14
CA ARG A 20 1.46 -18.96 -3.67
C ARG A 20 0.40 -18.04 -3.12
N GLY A 21 -0.27 -18.45 -2.04
CA GLY A 21 -1.25 -17.65 -1.33
C GLY A 21 -2.17 -18.50 -0.46
N GLY A 22 -2.91 -17.83 0.42
CA GLY A 22 -4.07 -18.39 1.09
C GLY A 22 -5.31 -18.28 0.20
N PHE A 23 -6.36 -18.97 0.55
CA PHE A 23 -7.66 -18.75 -0.06
C PHE A 23 -8.68 -18.46 1.05
N GLY A 24 -9.67 -17.66 0.71
CA GLY A 24 -10.79 -17.37 1.58
C GLY A 24 -12.10 -17.69 0.88
N ILE A 25 -13.08 -18.14 1.63
CA ILE A 25 -14.47 -18.29 1.19
C ILE A 25 -15.28 -17.31 2.01
N GLY A 26 -15.97 -16.39 1.34
CA GLY A 26 -16.81 -15.41 1.99
C GLY A 26 -18.10 -15.19 1.21
N PRO A 27 -19.22 -14.95 1.89
CA PRO A 27 -20.47 -14.61 1.22
C PRO A 27 -20.50 -13.13 0.84
N VAL A 28 -21.13 -12.84 -0.27
CA VAL A 28 -21.54 -11.48 -0.63
C VAL A 28 -23.05 -11.38 -0.44
N GLY A 29 -23.49 -10.66 0.60
CA GLY A 29 -24.91 -10.38 0.83
C GLY A 29 -25.77 -11.54 1.33
N VAL A 30 -25.16 -12.65 1.75
CA VAL A 30 -25.89 -13.82 2.30
C VAL A 30 -25.14 -14.41 3.50
N THR A 31 -25.86 -15.02 4.41
CA THR A 31 -25.27 -15.82 5.49
C THR A 31 -25.17 -17.26 5.03
N PHE A 32 -24.02 -17.89 5.16
CA PHE A 32 -23.86 -19.32 4.92
C PHE A 32 -23.12 -19.98 6.09
N GLN A 33 -23.39 -21.25 6.26
CA GLN A 33 -22.68 -22.08 7.21
C GLN A 33 -21.72 -22.98 6.42
N LEU A 34 -20.46 -22.99 6.79
CA LEU A 34 -19.45 -23.88 6.25
C LEU A 34 -19.21 -25.00 7.25
N ASP A 35 -19.37 -26.24 6.82
CA ASP A 35 -19.10 -27.44 7.60
C ASP A 35 -18.07 -28.30 6.87
N ASP A 36 -17.18 -28.96 7.61
CA ASP A 36 -16.18 -29.89 7.09
C ASP A 36 -15.30 -29.34 5.94
N LEU A 37 -14.76 -28.11 6.08
CA LEU A 37 -13.80 -27.60 5.11
C LEU A 37 -12.52 -28.42 5.12
N LYS A 38 -12.26 -29.13 4.01
CA LYS A 38 -11.04 -29.89 3.79
C LYS A 38 -10.23 -29.25 2.67
N VAL A 39 -8.99 -28.88 2.97
CA VAL A 39 -8.04 -28.37 1.99
C VAL A 39 -7.00 -29.45 1.72
N GLU A 40 -6.94 -29.92 0.51
CA GLU A 40 -5.95 -30.92 0.07
C GLU A 40 -5.07 -30.34 -1.03
N ARG A 41 -3.78 -30.60 -0.92
CA ARG A 41 -2.84 -30.25 -1.98
C ARG A 41 -2.91 -31.31 -3.08
N LEU A 42 -3.28 -30.91 -4.27
CA LEU A 42 -3.33 -31.79 -5.44
C LEU A 42 -1.96 -31.83 -6.11
N GLY A 43 -1.16 -32.85 -5.74
CA GLY A 43 0.05 -33.26 -6.47
C GLY A 43 1.27 -32.34 -6.39
N GLY A 44 2.42 -32.93 -6.14
CA GLY A 44 3.75 -32.32 -6.11
C GLY A 44 4.45 -32.47 -4.77
N ALA A 45 5.75 -32.71 -4.79
CA ALA A 45 6.58 -32.73 -3.60
C ALA A 45 6.40 -31.41 -2.86
N THR A 46 6.17 -31.48 -1.55
CA THR A 46 6.10 -30.28 -0.68
C THR A 46 7.45 -29.56 -0.79
N PRO A 47 7.55 -28.38 -1.40
CA PRO A 47 8.73 -27.57 -1.17
C PRO A 47 8.82 -27.33 0.34
N PRO A 48 10.00 -27.33 0.93
CA PRO A 48 10.15 -26.95 2.33
C PRO A 48 9.40 -25.63 2.52
N LEU A 49 8.60 -25.54 3.58
CA LEU A 49 8.00 -24.26 4.00
C LEU A 49 9.15 -23.24 3.98
N PRO A 50 9.01 -22.14 3.25
CA PRO A 50 9.97 -21.07 3.40
C PRO A 50 10.01 -20.76 4.90
N GLY A 51 11.19 -20.73 5.47
CA GLY A 51 11.39 -20.19 6.80
C GLY A 51 10.72 -18.82 6.87
N PRO A 52 10.39 -18.31 8.04
CA PRO A 52 9.85 -16.96 8.17
C PRO A 52 10.70 -16.03 7.30
N PRO A 53 10.09 -15.13 6.52
CA PRO A 53 10.84 -14.31 5.59
C PRO A 53 11.93 -13.58 6.35
N THR A 54 13.15 -14.12 6.24
CA THR A 54 14.35 -13.47 6.74
C THR A 54 14.78 -12.48 5.67
N GLY A 55 14.19 -11.33 5.70
CA GLY A 55 14.43 -10.27 4.74
C GLY A 55 13.10 -9.86 4.10
N GLU A 56 12.68 -8.64 4.40
CA GLU A 56 11.59 -7.98 3.71
C GLU A 56 11.89 -8.03 2.20
N ALA A 57 10.92 -8.52 1.41
CA ALA A 57 11.02 -8.36 -0.04
C ALA A 57 11.19 -6.85 -0.30
N PRO A 58 12.22 -6.43 -1.00
CA PRO A 58 12.38 -5.02 -1.27
C PRO A 58 11.14 -4.56 -2.05
N PRO A 59 10.57 -3.39 -1.72
CA PRO A 59 9.48 -2.83 -2.51
C PRO A 59 9.89 -2.79 -3.98
N ARG A 60 8.95 -2.78 -4.91
CA ARG A 60 9.24 -2.69 -6.36
C ARG A 60 9.99 -1.39 -6.67
N ARG A 61 11.26 -1.34 -6.29
CA ARG A 61 12.12 -0.16 -6.32
C ARG A 61 12.52 0.25 -7.73
N GLU A 62 12.39 -0.66 -8.69
CA GLU A 62 12.93 -0.44 -10.03
C GLU A 62 12.08 0.50 -10.87
N ASN A 63 10.76 0.49 -10.68
CA ASN A 63 9.86 1.41 -11.38
C ASN A 63 8.50 1.46 -10.69
N PHE A 64 8.20 2.53 -9.98
CA PHE A 64 6.87 2.80 -9.46
C PHE A 64 6.27 4.00 -10.19
N CYS A 65 5.39 3.73 -11.14
CA CYS A 65 4.70 4.76 -11.93
C CYS A 65 5.64 5.83 -12.53
N GLY A 66 6.79 5.38 -13.07
CA GLY A 66 7.77 6.26 -13.70
C GLY A 66 8.88 6.77 -12.78
N TYR A 67 8.86 6.41 -11.50
CA TYR A 67 9.89 6.74 -10.53
C TYR A 67 10.62 5.49 -10.06
N ARG A 68 11.93 5.59 -9.92
CA ARG A 68 12.77 4.59 -9.26
C ARG A 68 13.07 5.06 -7.84
N ALA A 69 12.98 4.16 -6.87
CA ALA A 69 13.43 4.42 -5.51
C ALA A 69 14.97 4.50 -5.47
N GLY A 70 15.48 5.64 -5.03
CA GLY A 70 16.90 5.87 -4.75
C GLY A 70 17.26 5.42 -3.33
N ALA A 71 18.07 6.24 -2.64
CA ALA A 71 18.42 5.98 -1.25
C ALA A 71 17.18 6.01 -0.35
N GLU A 72 17.13 5.09 0.63
CA GLU A 72 16.10 5.10 1.68
C GLU A 72 16.30 6.30 2.60
N LEU A 73 15.20 6.92 2.98
CA LEU A 73 15.15 8.14 3.77
C LEU A 73 14.35 7.90 5.07
N PRO A 74 14.59 8.69 6.14
CA PRO A 74 13.65 8.76 7.25
C PRO A 74 12.25 9.10 6.77
N HIS A 75 11.23 8.36 7.23
CA HIS A 75 9.87 8.47 6.71
C HIS A 75 8.86 9.04 7.72
N GLU A 76 9.24 9.16 9.00
CA GLU A 76 8.26 9.50 10.04
C GLU A 76 7.78 10.94 9.94
N ARG A 77 8.69 11.88 9.69
CA ARG A 77 8.42 13.31 9.73
C ARG A 77 9.14 14.06 8.63
N PHE A 78 8.52 15.15 8.24
CA PHE A 78 9.02 16.01 7.18
C PHE A 78 9.00 17.48 7.61
N LEU A 79 9.92 18.24 7.05
CA LEU A 79 9.99 19.69 7.13
C LEU A 79 9.77 20.30 5.73
N ALA A 80 9.10 21.43 5.67
CA ALA A 80 8.95 22.21 4.44
C ALA A 80 9.25 23.67 4.70
N ASP A 81 9.97 24.30 3.79
CA ASP A 81 10.26 25.72 3.79
C ASP A 81 9.25 26.49 2.91
N GLY A 82 7.97 26.09 2.95
CA GLY A 82 6.93 26.71 2.14
C GLY A 82 5.85 25.76 1.65
N GLN A 83 5.63 25.75 0.35
CA GLN A 83 4.60 24.95 -0.30
C GLN A 83 5.12 23.54 -0.56
N VAL A 84 4.27 22.57 -0.26
CA VAL A 84 4.49 21.15 -0.56
C VAL A 84 3.49 20.72 -1.62
N GLU A 85 3.98 20.00 -2.62
CA GLU A 85 3.16 19.31 -3.59
C GLU A 85 3.15 17.82 -3.27
N LEU A 86 1.96 17.24 -3.20
CA LEU A 86 1.73 15.81 -2.99
C LEU A 86 1.01 15.26 -4.21
N ARG A 87 1.61 14.24 -4.82
CA ARG A 87 1.01 13.52 -5.95
C ARG A 87 0.67 12.10 -5.56
N LEU A 88 -0.55 11.66 -5.86
CA LEU A 88 -0.92 10.25 -5.84
C LEU A 88 -0.57 9.67 -7.21
N LEU A 89 0.36 8.73 -7.24
CA LEU A 89 0.89 8.16 -8.47
C LEU A 89 0.07 6.97 -8.97
N GLY A 90 -0.47 6.18 -8.05
CA GLY A 90 -1.15 4.92 -8.33
C GLY A 90 -0.83 3.88 -7.28
N GLY A 91 -1.00 2.59 -7.61
CA GLY A 91 -0.73 1.51 -6.68
C GLY A 91 -1.13 0.13 -7.19
N HIS A 92 -1.09 -0.82 -6.27
CA HIS A 92 -1.59 -2.18 -6.42
C HIS A 92 -2.34 -2.59 -5.14
N SER A 93 -3.61 -2.24 -5.02
CA SER A 93 -4.39 -2.52 -3.81
C SER A 93 -5.88 -2.70 -4.11
N ALA A 94 -6.49 -3.64 -3.43
CA ALA A 94 -7.94 -3.86 -3.41
C ALA A 94 -8.69 -2.88 -2.50
N ALA A 95 -7.99 -2.12 -1.66
CA ALA A 95 -8.58 -1.05 -0.86
C ALA A 95 -9.12 0.06 -1.76
N ARG A 96 -9.98 0.91 -1.22
CA ARG A 96 -10.65 1.98 -1.96
C ARG A 96 -10.90 3.19 -1.07
N ASN A 97 -11.45 4.25 -1.68
CA ASN A 97 -11.83 5.47 -0.98
C ASN A 97 -10.67 6.09 -0.23
N TYR A 98 -9.53 6.21 -0.91
CA TYR A 98 -8.31 6.76 -0.35
C TYR A 98 -8.46 8.24 -0.05
N ARG A 99 -7.99 8.65 1.11
CA ARG A 99 -7.80 10.04 1.49
C ARG A 99 -6.40 10.21 2.05
N ILE A 100 -5.63 11.06 1.43
CA ILE A 100 -4.26 11.35 1.87
C ILE A 100 -4.22 12.78 2.39
N GLY A 101 -3.65 12.95 3.56
CA GLY A 101 -3.55 14.23 4.22
C GLY A 101 -2.27 14.37 5.02
N TYR A 102 -2.14 15.50 5.67
CA TYR A 102 -1.01 15.79 6.55
C TYR A 102 -1.50 16.22 7.93
N TYR A 103 -0.66 16.07 8.93
CA TYR A 103 -0.94 16.48 10.31
C TYR A 103 0.33 17.07 10.94
N PRO A 104 0.21 17.99 11.92
CA PRO A 104 1.35 18.47 12.69
C PRO A 104 2.03 17.30 13.39
N ALA A 105 3.35 17.16 13.28
CA ALA A 105 4.09 16.04 13.86
C ALA A 105 3.71 15.80 15.33
N GLY A 106 3.43 14.54 15.64
CA GLY A 106 2.99 14.13 16.97
C GLY A 106 1.50 14.31 17.27
N LYS A 107 0.67 14.80 16.31
CA LYS A 107 -0.76 15.07 16.50
C LYS A 107 -1.61 14.44 15.39
N PRO A 108 -1.73 13.12 15.31
CA PRO A 108 -2.40 12.42 14.21
C PRO A 108 -3.93 12.48 14.28
N GLU A 109 -4.52 12.95 15.38
CA GLU A 109 -5.96 12.93 15.63
C GLU A 109 -6.81 13.84 14.72
N ALA A 110 -6.16 14.77 14.03
CA ALA A 110 -6.84 15.73 13.16
C ALA A 110 -6.09 15.96 11.83
N PRO A 111 -5.97 14.95 10.96
CA PRO A 111 -5.31 15.15 9.68
C PRO A 111 -6.13 16.06 8.76
N SER A 112 -5.44 16.96 8.07
CA SER A 112 -6.01 17.77 6.99
C SER A 112 -5.90 16.99 5.69
N TYR A 113 -6.98 16.39 5.23
CA TYR A 113 -7.01 15.64 3.99
C TYR A 113 -6.95 16.56 2.77
N ALA A 114 -5.94 16.35 1.93
CA ALA A 114 -5.65 17.18 0.75
C ALA A 114 -5.98 16.47 -0.57
N LEU A 115 -5.90 15.13 -0.60
CA LEU A 115 -6.23 14.31 -1.77
C LEU A 115 -7.31 13.30 -1.41
N SER A 116 -8.16 12.98 -2.40
CA SER A 116 -9.08 11.84 -2.33
C SER A 116 -9.17 11.13 -3.68
N TYR A 117 -9.29 9.81 -3.63
CA TYR A 117 -9.49 8.96 -4.79
C TYR A 117 -10.52 7.88 -4.46
N GLN A 118 -11.55 7.73 -5.27
CA GLN A 118 -12.69 6.83 -5.04
C GLN A 118 -12.60 5.53 -5.86
N GLY A 119 -11.45 5.12 -6.25
CA GLY A 119 -11.22 3.84 -6.91
C GLY A 119 -10.44 2.89 -6.03
N ASN A 120 -10.08 1.75 -6.60
CA ASN A 120 -9.02 0.88 -6.12
C ASN A 120 -7.88 0.86 -7.15
N PHE A 121 -6.81 0.16 -6.84
CA PHE A 121 -5.69 -0.05 -7.75
C PHE A 121 -5.54 -1.53 -8.14
N GLU A 122 -6.66 -2.22 -8.27
CA GLU A 122 -6.70 -3.59 -8.75
C GLU A 122 -7.44 -3.66 -10.10
N PRO A 123 -6.76 -4.01 -11.20
CA PRO A 123 -5.34 -4.37 -11.31
C PRO A 123 -4.37 -3.20 -11.04
N PRO A 124 -3.06 -3.47 -10.87
CA PRO A 124 -2.06 -2.44 -10.66
C PRO A 124 -2.19 -1.29 -11.64
N THR A 125 -2.30 -0.07 -11.16
CA THR A 125 -2.65 1.09 -11.98
C THR A 125 -1.83 2.30 -11.64
N CYS A 126 -1.23 2.93 -12.64
CA CYS A 126 -0.64 4.26 -12.51
C CYS A 126 -1.63 5.32 -13.01
N LEU A 127 -1.84 6.35 -12.21
CA LEU A 127 -2.68 7.48 -12.60
C LEU A 127 -1.95 8.37 -13.62
N ASN A 128 -2.61 8.67 -14.73
CA ASN A 128 -2.07 9.56 -15.75
C ASN A 128 -3.15 10.53 -16.26
N PRO A 129 -3.11 11.81 -15.87
CA PRO A 129 -2.12 12.41 -14.95
C PRO A 129 -2.31 11.96 -13.49
N PRO A 130 -1.28 12.03 -12.64
CA PRO A 130 -1.42 11.81 -11.21
C PRO A 130 -2.36 12.84 -10.58
N LEU A 131 -3.01 12.48 -9.48
CA LEU A 131 -3.77 13.47 -8.70
C LEU A 131 -2.79 14.31 -7.88
N VAL A 132 -3.02 15.61 -7.84
CA VAL A 132 -2.12 16.58 -7.22
C VAL A 132 -2.86 17.40 -6.18
N ALA A 133 -2.24 17.55 -5.00
CA ALA A 133 -2.64 18.54 -4.01
C ALA A 133 -1.45 19.39 -3.59
N ILE A 134 -1.75 20.61 -3.20
CA ILE A 134 -0.77 21.58 -2.73
C ILE A 134 -1.20 22.06 -1.35
N PHE A 135 -0.29 22.02 -0.38
CA PHE A 135 -0.54 22.50 0.97
C PHE A 135 0.68 23.19 1.57
N ARG A 136 0.48 23.87 2.69
CA ARG A 136 1.53 24.60 3.40
C ARG A 136 1.51 24.19 4.87
N PRO A 137 2.30 23.19 5.28
CA PRO A 137 2.38 22.81 6.67
C PRO A 137 3.11 23.90 7.48
N GLN A 138 2.76 24.01 8.75
CA GLN A 138 3.49 24.86 9.68
C GLN A 138 4.42 23.99 10.52
N GLY A 139 5.72 24.11 10.29
CA GLY A 139 6.73 23.32 10.99
C GLY A 139 6.79 21.85 10.52
N SER A 140 7.17 20.97 11.45
CA SER A 140 7.27 19.54 11.19
C SER A 140 5.89 18.90 11.03
N PHE A 141 5.76 17.99 10.05
CA PHE A 141 4.50 17.31 9.76
C PHE A 141 4.71 15.84 9.41
N GLY A 142 3.67 15.05 9.64
CA GLY A 142 3.54 13.69 9.13
C GLY A 142 2.43 13.60 8.07
N LEU A 143 2.36 12.47 7.38
CA LEU A 143 1.28 12.15 6.46
C LEU A 143 0.37 11.07 7.03
N ALA A 144 -0.91 11.16 6.69
CA ALA A 144 -1.93 10.18 7.00
C ALA A 144 -2.54 9.65 5.71
N HIS A 145 -2.63 8.36 5.58
CA HIS A 145 -3.30 7.64 4.50
C HIS A 145 -4.51 6.91 5.08
N ASN A 146 -5.71 7.39 4.78
CA ASN A 146 -6.95 6.75 5.16
C ASN A 146 -7.53 6.01 3.96
N TYR A 147 -8.01 4.80 4.17
CA TYR A 147 -8.56 3.92 3.14
C TYR A 147 -9.66 3.03 3.71
N GLU A 148 -10.44 2.45 2.82
CA GLU A 148 -11.50 1.50 3.16
C GLU A 148 -11.12 0.10 2.68
N HIS A 149 -10.81 -0.78 3.64
CA HIS A 149 -10.58 -2.20 3.44
C HIS A 149 -11.04 -2.95 4.70
N TYR A 150 -12.16 -3.69 4.59
CA TYR A 150 -12.83 -4.27 5.77
C TYR A 150 -13.09 -3.26 6.90
N GLY A 151 -13.52 -2.05 6.54
CA GLY A 151 -13.71 -0.91 7.41
C GLY A 151 -12.74 0.24 7.10
N ASN A 152 -12.96 1.38 7.74
CA ASN A 152 -12.08 2.54 7.63
C ASN A 152 -10.79 2.29 8.43
N LYS A 153 -9.67 2.44 7.78
CA LYS A 153 -8.35 2.36 8.41
C LYS A 153 -7.54 3.61 8.11
N THR A 154 -6.59 3.92 8.95
CA THR A 154 -5.64 5.00 8.71
C THR A 154 -4.25 4.53 9.12
N VAL A 155 -3.29 4.72 8.23
CA VAL A 155 -1.86 4.55 8.52
C VAL A 155 -1.17 5.91 8.48
N TYR A 156 -0.15 6.05 9.31
CA TYR A 156 0.57 7.29 9.54
C TYR A 156 2.05 7.11 9.22
N THR A 157 2.71 8.17 8.81
CA THR A 157 4.17 8.13 8.64
C THR A 157 4.91 7.92 9.96
N GLU A 158 4.38 8.44 11.08
CA GLU A 158 4.95 8.16 12.41
C GLU A 158 4.50 6.76 12.88
N ASP A 159 5.40 5.78 12.84
CA ASP A 159 5.13 4.36 13.11
C ASP A 159 4.46 4.10 14.45
N ARG A 160 4.75 4.91 15.47
CA ARG A 160 4.15 4.79 16.81
C ARG A 160 2.63 4.97 16.85
N PHE A 161 2.02 5.48 15.78
CA PHE A 161 0.56 5.66 15.65
C PHE A 161 -0.10 4.54 14.85
N ASN A 162 0.66 3.64 14.29
CA ASN A 162 0.16 2.51 13.52
C ASN A 162 -0.05 1.28 14.42
N GLU A 163 -1.09 0.49 14.14
CA GLU A 163 -1.30 -0.81 14.79
C GLU A 163 -0.20 -1.80 14.40
N THR A 164 0.28 -1.70 13.16
CA THR A 164 1.44 -2.43 12.64
C THR A 164 2.56 -1.45 12.32
N PRO A 165 3.81 -1.74 12.70
CA PRO A 165 4.93 -0.89 12.31
C PRO A 165 5.05 -0.81 10.79
N ARG A 166 5.43 0.37 10.28
CA ARG A 166 5.80 0.61 8.88
C ARG A 166 4.65 0.63 7.87
N GLY A 167 3.66 1.49 8.08
CA GLY A 167 2.68 1.85 7.04
C GLY A 167 3.28 2.65 5.87
N PHE A 168 4.48 3.22 6.02
CA PHE A 168 5.19 3.99 4.99
C PHE A 168 6.66 3.64 4.90
N ARG A 169 7.21 3.78 3.69
CA ARG A 169 8.65 3.86 3.43
C ARG A 169 8.94 5.05 2.54
N ALA A 170 10.06 5.72 2.79
CA ALA A 170 10.48 6.89 2.05
C ALA A 170 11.79 6.63 1.31
N TYR A 171 11.85 7.09 0.06
CA TYR A 171 13.02 6.99 -0.80
C TYR A 171 13.25 8.29 -1.56
N GLU A 172 14.46 8.51 -2.00
CA GLU A 172 14.69 9.51 -3.05
C GLU A 172 13.89 9.10 -4.30
N ALA A 173 13.09 10.02 -4.83
CA ALA A 173 12.37 9.81 -6.07
C ALA A 173 13.26 10.14 -7.26
N ILE A 174 13.66 9.15 -8.04
CA ILE A 174 14.46 9.32 -9.24
C ILE A 174 13.54 9.17 -10.46
N ASN A 175 13.39 10.23 -11.23
CA ASN A 175 12.55 10.24 -12.42
C ASN A 175 13.19 9.48 -13.60
N SER A 176 12.46 9.36 -14.72
CA SER A 176 12.94 8.65 -15.92
C SER A 176 14.20 9.26 -16.57
N ARG A 177 14.56 10.50 -16.23
CA ARG A 177 15.80 11.16 -16.67
C ARG A 177 16.97 10.91 -15.73
N GLY A 178 16.75 10.19 -14.61
CA GLY A 178 17.77 9.94 -13.59
C GLY A 178 17.94 11.10 -12.61
N GLU A 179 17.06 12.09 -12.61
CA GLU A 179 17.11 13.25 -11.75
C GLU A 179 16.30 13.03 -10.46
N LYS A 180 16.80 13.54 -9.35
CA LYS A 180 16.04 13.56 -8.09
C LYS A 180 14.96 14.63 -8.16
N GLU A 181 13.70 14.22 -7.98
CA GLU A 181 12.54 15.11 -8.08
C GLU A 181 11.89 15.40 -6.71
N GLY A 182 12.02 14.49 -5.76
CA GLY A 182 11.39 14.62 -4.44
C GLY A 182 11.59 13.39 -3.58
N ILE A 183 10.59 13.07 -2.78
CA ILE A 183 10.53 11.89 -1.94
C ILE A 183 9.44 10.96 -2.47
N LEU A 184 9.80 9.73 -2.86
CA LEU A 184 8.87 8.67 -3.16
C LEU A 184 8.47 7.99 -1.85
N LEU A 185 7.19 8.06 -1.54
CA LEU A 185 6.60 7.36 -0.40
C LEU A 185 5.83 6.15 -0.91
N LEU A 186 6.19 4.99 -0.44
CA LEU A 186 5.50 3.73 -0.69
C LEU A 186 4.72 3.35 0.55
N VAL A 187 3.44 3.06 0.37
CA VAL A 187 2.49 2.82 1.45
C VAL A 187 2.06 1.37 1.44
N GLU A 188 2.01 0.79 2.62
CA GLU A 188 1.45 -0.53 2.90
C GLU A 188 0.08 -0.36 3.54
N ASP A 189 -0.99 -0.79 2.86
CA ASP A 189 -2.36 -0.78 3.39
C ASP A 189 -2.84 -2.17 3.83
N TRP A 190 -1.97 -3.18 3.65
CA TRP A 190 -2.17 -4.55 4.11
C TRP A 190 -0.98 -5.01 4.97
N ILE A 191 -0.79 -6.30 5.13
CA ILE A 191 0.24 -6.90 6.00
C ILE A 191 1.22 -7.82 5.25
N ASP A 192 1.27 -7.75 3.93
CA ASP A 192 2.15 -8.59 3.12
C ASP A 192 3.57 -8.01 2.98
N GLY A 193 3.74 -6.73 3.27
CA GLY A 193 5.04 -6.09 3.43
C GLY A 193 5.76 -5.80 2.12
N ASP A 194 5.05 -5.77 1.00
CA ASP A 194 5.65 -5.49 -0.30
C ASP A 194 5.74 -3.99 -0.64
N PHE A 195 4.99 -3.15 0.08
CA PHE A 195 4.99 -1.69 -0.06
C PHE A 195 4.71 -1.20 -1.48
N ASP A 196 3.78 -1.85 -2.18
CA ASP A 196 3.37 -1.42 -3.50
C ASP A 196 1.88 -1.01 -3.59
N ASP A 197 1.18 -1.04 -2.45
CA ASP A 197 -0.24 -0.72 -2.38
C ASP A 197 -0.57 0.68 -2.89
N VAL A 198 0.19 1.68 -2.44
CA VAL A 198 0.00 3.08 -2.88
C VAL A 198 1.35 3.79 -2.98
N GLY A 199 1.57 4.49 -4.09
CA GLY A 199 2.74 5.34 -4.27
C GLY A 199 2.38 6.82 -4.28
N LEU A 200 3.13 7.58 -3.50
CA LEU A 200 3.00 9.03 -3.41
C LEU A 200 4.34 9.69 -3.75
N LEU A 201 4.28 10.87 -4.37
CA LEU A 201 5.44 11.72 -4.54
C LEU A 201 5.26 13.00 -3.74
N LEU A 202 6.23 13.31 -2.90
CA LEU A 202 6.25 14.52 -2.07
C LEU A 202 7.37 15.45 -2.56
N ILE A 203 7.01 16.65 -2.99
CA ILE A 203 7.93 17.66 -3.54
C ILE A 203 7.88 18.90 -2.65
N GLY A 204 9.04 19.54 -2.43
CA GLY A 204 9.15 20.73 -1.57
C GLY A 204 9.24 20.43 -0.07
N ALA A 205 9.49 19.16 0.28
CA ALA A 205 9.75 18.73 1.65
C ALA A 205 11.07 17.97 1.75
N LYS A 206 11.60 17.88 2.95
CA LYS A 206 12.76 17.07 3.31
C LYS A 206 12.47 16.25 4.56
N PRO A 207 13.05 15.04 4.72
CA PRO A 207 12.93 14.31 5.97
C PRO A 207 13.46 15.12 7.15
N GLU A 208 12.79 15.01 8.29
CA GLU A 208 13.32 15.49 9.57
C GLU A 208 14.18 14.36 10.15
N GLY A 209 15.47 14.61 10.25
CA GLY A 209 16.48 13.66 10.78
C GLY A 209 16.53 13.64 12.30
#